data_cf4743ecf81d34e303b494a0cef677a6
#
_entry.id   cf4743ecf81d34e303b494a0cef677a6
#
_cell.length_a   1.000
_cell.length_b   1.000
_cell.length_c   1.000
_cell.angle_alpha   90.00
_cell.angle_beta   90.00
_cell.angle_gamma   90.00
#
_symmetry.space_group_name_H-M   'P 1'
#
loop_
_entity.id
_entity.type
_entity.pdbx_description
1 polymer ?
#
loop_
_entity_poly.entity_id
_entity_poly.type
_entity_poly.pdbx_seq_one_letter_code
_entity_poly.pdbx_strand_id
1 'polypeptide(L)'
;MKQLDVSAQLIPNAELFISMYVRKEALMSSQMEGTQCTLDDILDPELDTNANLDTADVVNYVKAAQYALTRLHELPICNRLFREAHAILLEGVRGQEKNPGEFRRSQNWIGPAGCGLKDARYIPPNPEDMVTAMSDLEKYINENQDYDPLVRAALIHYQSETIHPFLDGNGRIGRLLILLYLMEQGLLKEPVIYVSYFLKKNQVEYYDRISEVRRSGNYEQWVKFFLEAVDSAASDAVESIEKLSKLHEKNIALLPKPKRKKDN
;
A
#
# COMPACT_ATOMS: atom_id res chain seq x y z
N MET A 1 -13.00 7.76 -7.70
CA MET A 1 -13.49 6.53 -7.04
C MET A 1 -14.71 5.92 -7.76
N LYS A 2 -15.90 6.53 -7.82
CA LYS A 2 -17.10 5.94 -8.49
C LYS A 2 -16.86 5.49 -9.93
N GLN A 3 -16.12 6.26 -10.72
CA GLN A 3 -15.77 5.88 -12.10
C GLN A 3 -14.87 4.64 -12.12
N LEU A 4 -13.93 4.52 -11.20
CA LEU A 4 -13.05 3.36 -11.07
C LEU A 4 -13.86 2.08 -10.77
N ASP A 5 -14.82 2.14 -9.84
CA ASP A 5 -15.69 1.00 -9.52
C ASP A 5 -16.52 0.53 -10.71
N VAL A 6 -17.02 1.48 -11.54
CA VAL A 6 -17.76 1.15 -12.77
C VAL A 6 -16.82 0.51 -13.79
N SER A 7 -15.63 1.09 -13.98
CA SER A 7 -14.66 0.56 -14.94
C SER A 7 -14.13 -0.83 -14.51
N ALA A 8 -13.96 -1.08 -13.22
CA ALA A 8 -13.51 -2.37 -12.69
C ALA A 8 -14.45 -3.54 -13.08
N GLN A 9 -15.76 -3.27 -13.29
CA GLN A 9 -16.71 -4.28 -13.75
C GLN A 9 -16.49 -4.68 -15.22
N LEU A 10 -15.76 -3.89 -16.00
CA LEU A 10 -15.43 -4.16 -17.40
C LEU A 10 -14.17 -4.98 -17.60
N ILE A 11 -13.47 -5.36 -16.52
CA ILE A 11 -12.21 -6.09 -16.58
C ILE A 11 -12.47 -7.53 -17.06
N PRO A 12 -11.88 -7.96 -18.19
CA PRO A 12 -12.15 -9.29 -18.75
C PRO A 12 -11.66 -10.45 -17.88
N ASN A 13 -10.58 -10.23 -17.11
CA ASN A 13 -10.02 -11.15 -16.14
C ASN A 13 -9.66 -10.36 -14.87
N ALA A 14 -10.68 -10.16 -14.03
CA ALA A 14 -10.53 -9.34 -12.82
C ALA A 14 -9.44 -9.87 -11.88
N GLU A 15 -9.36 -11.18 -11.67
CA GLU A 15 -8.38 -11.79 -10.77
C GLU A 15 -6.92 -11.49 -11.22
N LEU A 16 -6.63 -11.68 -12.51
CA LEU A 16 -5.29 -11.38 -13.06
C LEU A 16 -4.99 -9.88 -12.95
N PHE A 17 -5.94 -9.02 -13.29
CA PHE A 17 -5.77 -7.57 -13.23
C PHE A 17 -5.49 -7.10 -11.80
N ILE A 18 -6.30 -7.54 -10.84
CA ILE A 18 -6.15 -7.25 -9.41
C ILE A 18 -4.77 -7.72 -8.93
N SER A 19 -4.39 -8.97 -9.25
CA SER A 19 -3.08 -9.51 -8.90
C SER A 19 -1.93 -8.64 -9.41
N MET A 20 -2.03 -8.12 -10.64
CA MET A 20 -1.01 -7.23 -11.23
C MET A 20 -0.96 -5.87 -10.54
N TYR A 21 -2.11 -5.32 -10.12
CA TYR A 21 -2.15 -4.05 -9.39
C TYR A 21 -1.56 -4.17 -7.99
N VAL A 22 -1.88 -5.24 -7.27
CA VAL A 22 -1.27 -5.52 -5.96
C VAL A 22 0.26 -5.70 -6.08
N ARG A 23 0.74 -6.36 -7.15
CA ARG A 23 2.19 -6.49 -7.41
C ARG A 23 2.85 -5.15 -7.75
N LYS A 24 2.20 -4.29 -8.53
CA LYS A 24 2.71 -2.94 -8.83
C LYS A 24 2.79 -2.07 -7.58
N GLU A 25 1.76 -2.10 -6.73
CA GLU A 25 1.79 -1.41 -5.44
C GLU A 25 2.93 -1.92 -4.56
N ALA A 26 3.07 -3.25 -4.42
CA ALA A 26 4.13 -3.90 -3.66
C ALA A 26 5.53 -3.48 -4.15
N LEU A 27 5.73 -3.48 -5.48
CA LEU A 27 6.99 -3.08 -6.08
C LEU A 27 7.33 -1.61 -5.80
N MET A 28 6.39 -0.69 -6.09
CA MET A 28 6.62 0.74 -5.89
C MET A 28 6.84 1.06 -4.41
N SER A 29 6.06 0.47 -3.53
CA SER A 29 6.19 0.63 -2.09
C SER A 29 7.53 0.12 -1.56
N SER A 30 7.98 -1.06 -2.01
CA SER A 30 9.28 -1.62 -1.58
C SER A 30 10.46 -0.84 -2.16
N GLN A 31 10.36 -0.35 -3.39
CA GLN A 31 11.39 0.50 -4.00
C GLN A 31 11.58 1.85 -3.28
N MET A 32 10.53 2.39 -2.63
CA MET A 32 10.67 3.57 -1.76
C MET A 32 11.55 3.29 -0.53
N GLU A 33 11.64 2.03 -0.11
CA GLU A 33 12.50 1.57 1.00
C GLU A 33 13.88 1.06 0.52
N GLY A 34 14.19 1.25 -0.77
CA GLY A 34 15.50 0.95 -1.33
C GLY A 34 15.64 -0.44 -1.98
N THR A 35 14.58 -1.21 -2.09
CA THR A 35 14.57 -2.49 -2.81
C THR A 35 14.88 -2.28 -4.28
N GLN A 36 15.83 -3.05 -4.84
CA GLN A 36 16.26 -2.99 -6.24
C GLN A 36 15.66 -4.16 -7.03
N CYS A 37 14.36 -4.11 -7.29
CA CYS A 37 13.62 -5.15 -7.99
C CYS A 37 12.82 -4.52 -9.14
N THR A 38 12.65 -5.22 -10.25
CA THR A 38 11.84 -4.83 -11.40
C THR A 38 10.53 -5.62 -11.45
N LEU A 39 9.60 -5.21 -12.32
CA LEU A 39 8.36 -5.95 -12.51
C LEU A 39 8.62 -7.33 -13.14
N ASP A 40 9.59 -7.41 -14.06
CA ASP A 40 9.96 -8.66 -14.72
C ASP A 40 10.51 -9.67 -13.70
N ASP A 41 11.32 -9.21 -12.74
CA ASP A 41 11.82 -10.07 -11.64
C ASP A 41 10.71 -10.69 -10.81
N ILE A 42 9.58 -9.98 -10.63
CA ILE A 42 8.44 -10.46 -9.82
C ILE A 42 7.56 -11.42 -10.63
N LEU A 43 7.58 -11.31 -11.95
CA LEU A 43 6.75 -12.12 -12.85
C LEU A 43 7.45 -13.37 -13.33
N ASP A 44 8.76 -13.46 -13.14
CA ASP A 44 9.56 -14.63 -13.54
C ASP A 44 9.28 -15.81 -12.58
N PRO A 45 8.61 -16.88 -13.05
CA PRO A 45 8.34 -18.05 -12.22
C PRO A 45 9.59 -18.88 -11.89
N GLU A 46 10.71 -18.67 -12.63
CA GLU A 46 11.97 -19.37 -12.40
C GLU A 46 12.87 -18.64 -11.40
N LEU A 47 12.49 -17.44 -10.98
CA LEU A 47 13.27 -16.64 -10.05
C LEU A 47 13.23 -17.26 -8.65
N ASP A 48 14.39 -17.67 -8.17
CA ASP A 48 14.54 -18.16 -6.80
C ASP A 48 14.47 -16.97 -5.82
N THR A 49 13.31 -16.79 -5.18
CA THR A 49 13.09 -15.73 -4.19
C THR A 49 14.00 -15.87 -2.97
N ASN A 50 14.54 -17.06 -2.70
CA ASN A 50 15.50 -17.28 -1.61
C ASN A 50 16.91 -16.76 -1.98
N ALA A 51 17.24 -16.68 -3.28
CA ALA A 51 18.51 -16.15 -3.75
C ALA A 51 18.50 -14.63 -3.92
N ASN A 52 17.30 -14.01 -4.06
CA ASN A 52 17.15 -12.57 -4.27
C ASN A 52 16.25 -11.96 -3.18
N LEU A 53 16.88 -11.39 -2.15
CA LEU A 53 16.17 -10.74 -1.03
C LEU A 53 15.30 -9.56 -1.48
N ASP A 54 15.67 -8.86 -2.55
CA ASP A 54 14.89 -7.73 -3.06
C ASP A 54 13.57 -8.22 -3.68
N THR A 55 13.59 -9.33 -4.42
CA THR A 55 12.38 -9.96 -4.93
C THR A 55 11.53 -10.53 -3.79
N ALA A 56 12.17 -11.16 -2.81
CA ALA A 56 11.48 -11.69 -1.63
C ALA A 56 10.75 -10.59 -0.83
N ASP A 57 11.36 -9.41 -0.67
CA ASP A 57 10.73 -8.23 -0.05
C ASP A 57 9.39 -7.86 -0.74
N VAL A 58 9.37 -7.86 -2.08
CA VAL A 58 8.16 -7.52 -2.85
C VAL A 58 7.12 -8.63 -2.76
N VAL A 59 7.55 -9.88 -2.87
CA VAL A 59 6.65 -11.06 -2.74
C VAL A 59 6.00 -11.09 -1.36
N ASN A 60 6.75 -10.80 -0.32
CA ASN A 60 6.21 -10.73 1.05
C ASN A 60 5.22 -9.59 1.22
N TYR A 61 5.45 -8.42 0.59
CA TYR A 61 4.44 -7.37 0.58
C TYR A 61 3.14 -7.85 -0.08
N VAL A 62 3.22 -8.54 -1.22
CA VAL A 62 2.03 -9.11 -1.88
C VAL A 62 1.30 -10.08 -0.96
N LYS A 63 2.02 -10.98 -0.29
CA LYS A 63 1.44 -11.91 0.69
C LYS A 63 0.78 -11.17 1.86
N ALA A 64 1.46 -10.16 2.42
CA ALA A 64 0.93 -9.34 3.51
C ALA A 64 -0.34 -8.59 3.10
N ALA A 65 -0.37 -8.02 1.88
CA ALA A 65 -1.54 -7.35 1.33
C ALA A 65 -2.72 -8.31 1.13
N GLN A 66 -2.48 -9.47 0.52
CA GLN A 66 -3.52 -10.49 0.32
C GLN A 66 -4.07 -11.01 1.65
N TYR A 67 -3.19 -11.28 2.63
CA TYR A 67 -3.59 -11.66 3.96
C TYR A 67 -4.46 -10.60 4.62
N ALA A 68 -4.01 -9.35 4.63
CA ALA A 68 -4.72 -8.25 5.26
C ALA A 68 -6.09 -7.99 4.61
N LEU A 69 -6.17 -8.03 3.27
CA LEU A 69 -7.43 -7.92 2.53
C LEU A 69 -8.42 -9.04 2.88
N THR A 70 -7.95 -10.28 3.01
CA THR A 70 -8.78 -11.40 3.44
C THR A 70 -9.27 -11.20 4.88
N ARG A 71 -8.38 -10.75 5.77
CA ARG A 71 -8.70 -10.53 7.19
C ARG A 71 -9.68 -9.39 7.42
N LEU A 72 -9.79 -8.40 6.53
CA LEU A 72 -10.79 -7.33 6.62
C LEU A 72 -12.25 -7.85 6.62
N HIS A 73 -12.50 -9.05 6.12
CA HIS A 73 -13.83 -9.68 6.22
C HIS A 73 -14.15 -10.18 7.64
N GLU A 74 -13.16 -10.33 8.49
CA GLU A 74 -13.29 -10.91 9.84
C GLU A 74 -12.92 -9.91 10.95
N LEU A 75 -12.02 -8.98 10.66
CA LEU A 75 -11.50 -7.99 11.60
C LEU A 75 -11.55 -6.60 10.99
N PRO A 76 -11.94 -5.56 11.76
CA PRO A 76 -11.73 -4.19 11.34
C PRO A 76 -10.23 -3.88 11.28
N ILE A 77 -9.87 -2.74 10.69
CA ILE A 77 -8.49 -2.24 10.76
C ILE A 77 -8.13 -1.97 12.22
N CYS A 78 -7.19 -2.75 12.75
CA CYS A 78 -6.78 -2.71 14.15
C CYS A 78 -5.30 -3.04 14.33
N ASN A 79 -4.77 -2.79 15.51
CA ASN A 79 -3.38 -3.06 15.87
C ASN A 79 -2.98 -4.54 15.66
N ARG A 80 -3.92 -5.45 15.85
CA ARG A 80 -3.70 -6.88 15.58
C ARG A 80 -3.46 -7.12 14.10
N LEU A 81 -4.28 -6.54 13.22
CA LEU A 81 -4.12 -6.68 11.77
C LEU A 81 -2.78 -6.12 11.29
N PHE A 82 -2.35 -4.95 11.81
CA PHE A 82 -1.04 -4.36 11.50
C PHE A 82 0.10 -5.29 11.87
N ARG A 83 0.06 -5.89 13.05
CA ARG A 83 1.09 -6.80 13.54
C ARG A 83 1.14 -8.10 12.74
N GLU A 84 -0.02 -8.69 12.42
CA GLU A 84 -0.11 -9.89 11.59
C GLU A 84 0.43 -9.64 10.17
N ALA A 85 0.04 -8.54 9.52
CA ALA A 85 0.55 -8.17 8.20
C ALA A 85 2.06 -7.86 8.22
N HIS A 86 2.55 -7.19 9.26
CA HIS A 86 3.96 -6.88 9.44
C HIS A 86 4.81 -8.14 9.65
N ALA A 87 4.30 -9.14 10.36
CA ALA A 87 5.00 -10.42 10.53
C ALA A 87 5.25 -11.10 9.18
N ILE A 88 4.25 -11.12 8.31
CA ILE A 88 4.37 -11.68 6.95
C ILE A 88 5.32 -10.83 6.08
N LEU A 89 5.23 -9.51 6.20
CA LEU A 89 6.05 -8.58 5.42
C LEU A 89 7.55 -8.80 5.59
N LEU A 90 8.00 -9.13 6.80
CA LEU A 90 9.43 -9.28 7.13
C LEU A 90 9.87 -10.73 7.29
N GLU A 91 9.06 -11.70 6.90
CA GLU A 91 9.41 -13.13 7.01
C GLU A 91 10.54 -13.50 6.05
N GLY A 92 11.69 -13.92 6.57
CA GLY A 92 12.82 -14.42 5.77
C GLY A 92 13.54 -13.37 4.91
N VAL A 93 13.29 -12.08 5.13
CA VAL A 93 13.88 -10.97 4.36
C VAL A 93 14.63 -9.98 5.24
N ARG A 94 15.14 -8.89 4.65
CA ARG A 94 15.76 -7.80 5.41
C ARG A 94 14.81 -7.28 6.48
N GLY A 95 15.32 -7.10 7.70
CA GLY A 95 14.51 -6.69 8.85
C GLY A 95 13.91 -7.85 9.64
N GLN A 96 14.15 -9.11 9.26
CA GLN A 96 13.70 -10.27 10.03
C GLN A 96 14.22 -10.23 11.48
N GLU A 97 15.40 -9.68 11.72
CA GLU A 97 15.98 -9.48 13.05
C GLU A 97 15.33 -8.32 13.84
N LYS A 98 14.40 -7.58 13.24
CA LYS A 98 13.70 -6.43 13.82
C LYS A 98 12.34 -6.77 14.45
N ASN A 99 12.19 -8.00 14.96
CA ASN A 99 10.99 -8.51 15.62
C ASN A 99 9.71 -8.36 14.78
N PRO A 100 9.57 -9.09 13.65
CA PRO A 100 8.38 -9.08 12.82
C PRO A 100 7.10 -9.31 13.63
N GLY A 101 6.07 -8.50 13.38
CA GLY A 101 4.80 -8.61 14.10
C GLY A 101 4.76 -7.96 15.49
N GLU A 102 5.88 -7.40 15.97
CA GLU A 102 5.93 -6.78 17.29
C GLU A 102 6.16 -5.27 17.18
N PHE A 103 5.39 -4.50 17.95
CA PHE A 103 5.69 -3.08 18.14
C PHE A 103 7.03 -2.92 18.86
N ARG A 104 7.77 -1.89 18.47
CA ARG A 104 9.10 -1.61 19.02
C ARG A 104 9.07 -1.36 20.53
N ARG A 105 10.11 -1.82 21.19
CA ARG A 105 10.34 -1.59 22.62
C ARG A 105 11.53 -0.66 22.86
N SER A 106 12.14 -0.16 21.79
CA SER A 106 13.26 0.79 21.82
C SER A 106 12.95 2.00 20.95
N GLN A 107 13.68 3.09 21.17
CA GLN A 107 13.59 4.27 20.35
C GLN A 107 14.14 3.97 18.95
N ASN A 108 13.38 4.40 17.93
CA ASN A 108 13.84 4.43 16.54
C ASN A 108 13.89 5.89 16.05
N TRP A 109 14.40 6.09 14.85
CA TRP A 109 14.46 7.40 14.21
C TRP A 109 14.44 7.25 12.70
N ILE A 110 14.07 8.31 12.00
CA ILE A 110 14.05 8.40 10.54
C ILE A 110 15.13 9.37 10.11
N GLY A 111 15.98 8.95 9.17
CA GLY A 111 17.05 9.78 8.64
C GLY A 111 17.83 9.07 7.54
N PRO A 112 18.93 9.68 7.04
CA PRO A 112 19.79 9.05 6.06
C PRO A 112 20.33 7.69 6.53
N ALA A 113 20.60 6.80 5.59
CA ALA A 113 21.15 5.48 5.90
C ALA A 113 22.41 5.59 6.78
N GLY A 114 22.42 4.85 7.90
CA GLY A 114 23.54 4.84 8.85
C GLY A 114 23.62 6.06 9.79
N CYS A 115 22.67 7.00 9.74
CA CYS A 115 22.65 8.13 10.66
C CYS A 115 22.36 7.67 12.10
N GLY A 116 22.96 8.39 13.08
CA GLY A 116 22.60 8.25 14.48
C GLY A 116 21.42 9.12 14.87
N LEU A 117 20.94 8.94 16.10
CA LEU A 117 19.83 9.73 16.66
C LEU A 117 20.04 11.25 16.57
N LYS A 118 21.28 11.72 16.68
CA LYS A 118 21.62 13.15 16.62
C LYS A 118 21.41 13.76 15.24
N ASP A 119 21.54 12.94 14.20
CA ASP A 119 21.42 13.36 12.80
C ASP A 119 20.08 12.94 12.19
N ALA A 120 19.15 12.51 13.04
CA ALA A 120 17.83 12.06 12.63
C ALA A 120 17.02 13.22 12.05
N ARG A 121 16.35 12.99 10.92
CA ARG A 121 15.36 13.91 10.34
C ARG A 121 14.09 14.00 11.19
N TYR A 122 13.73 12.88 11.81
CA TYR A 122 12.56 12.78 12.69
C TYR A 122 12.79 11.71 13.76
N ILE A 123 12.36 12.02 14.98
CA ILE A 123 12.35 11.10 16.12
C ILE A 123 10.89 10.84 16.50
N PRO A 124 10.36 9.63 16.22
CA PRO A 124 9.03 9.23 16.62
C PRO A 124 8.82 9.23 18.15
N PRO A 125 7.57 9.14 18.64
CA PRO A 125 7.27 9.01 20.07
C PRO A 125 8.11 7.90 20.73
N ASN A 126 8.38 8.01 22.03
CA ASN A 126 8.99 6.92 22.77
C ASN A 126 8.09 5.67 22.79
N PRO A 127 8.58 4.47 23.17
CA PRO A 127 7.78 3.25 23.10
C PRO A 127 6.48 3.27 23.89
N GLU A 128 6.42 3.95 25.03
CA GLU A 128 5.21 4.03 25.88
C GLU A 128 4.16 4.92 25.21
N ASP A 129 4.55 6.11 24.76
CA ASP A 129 3.67 7.03 24.03
C ASP A 129 3.25 6.43 22.68
N MET A 130 4.13 5.65 22.02
CA MET A 130 3.81 4.97 20.77
C MET A 130 2.66 3.98 20.95
N VAL A 131 2.64 3.18 22.03
CA VAL A 131 1.55 2.22 22.30
C VAL A 131 0.23 2.96 22.49
N THR A 132 0.24 4.07 23.23
CA THR A 132 -0.93 4.93 23.42
C THR A 132 -1.41 5.51 22.09
N ALA A 133 -0.48 6.07 21.29
CA ALA A 133 -0.80 6.66 20.00
C ALA A 133 -1.36 5.62 19.00
N MET A 134 -0.87 4.37 19.01
CA MET A 134 -1.44 3.29 18.20
C MET A 134 -2.85 2.90 18.64
N SER A 135 -3.12 2.91 19.94
CA SER A 135 -4.48 2.68 20.45
C SER A 135 -5.44 3.80 20.03
N ASP A 136 -4.97 5.06 20.09
CA ASP A 136 -5.77 6.21 19.67
C ASP A 136 -5.99 6.24 18.14
N LEU A 137 -4.98 5.83 17.35
CA LEU A 137 -5.14 5.67 15.90
C LEU A 137 -6.18 4.61 15.56
N GLU A 138 -6.16 3.46 16.24
CA GLU A 138 -7.15 2.40 16.07
C GLU A 138 -8.58 2.90 16.38
N LYS A 139 -8.76 3.62 17.46
CA LYS A 139 -10.05 4.27 17.82
C LYS A 139 -10.46 5.27 16.74
N TYR A 140 -9.56 6.14 16.30
CA TYR A 140 -9.84 7.12 15.26
C TYR A 140 -10.29 6.45 13.96
N ILE A 141 -9.65 5.36 13.56
CA ILE A 141 -10.02 4.60 12.35
C ILE A 141 -11.46 4.07 12.47
N ASN A 142 -11.83 3.52 13.63
CA ASN A 142 -13.08 2.76 13.79
C ASN A 142 -14.25 3.59 14.29
N GLU A 143 -14.02 4.64 15.06
CA GLU A 143 -15.08 5.36 15.78
C GLU A 143 -15.37 6.76 15.20
N ASN A 144 -14.36 7.43 14.65
CA ASN A 144 -14.52 8.80 14.15
C ASN A 144 -15.06 8.83 12.71
N GLN A 145 -16.06 9.67 12.44
CA GLN A 145 -16.67 9.88 11.13
C GLN A 145 -16.88 11.37 10.80
N ASP A 146 -16.17 12.28 11.47
CA ASP A 146 -16.38 13.72 11.35
C ASP A 146 -15.93 14.30 10.00
N TYR A 147 -15.02 13.61 9.29
CA TYR A 147 -14.47 14.07 8.02
C TYR A 147 -14.80 13.11 6.87
N ASP A 148 -14.72 13.64 5.66
CA ASP A 148 -14.76 12.82 4.44
C ASP A 148 -13.75 11.67 4.51
N PRO A 149 -14.11 10.43 4.11
CA PRO A 149 -13.24 9.28 4.22
C PRO A 149 -11.88 9.44 3.50
N LEU A 150 -11.80 10.20 2.39
CA LEU A 150 -10.50 10.45 1.72
C LEU A 150 -9.62 11.39 2.54
N VAL A 151 -10.21 12.39 3.21
CA VAL A 151 -9.48 13.25 4.16
C VAL A 151 -8.98 12.42 5.33
N ARG A 152 -9.83 11.54 5.87
CA ARG A 152 -9.45 10.62 6.95
C ARG A 152 -8.33 9.68 6.53
N ALA A 153 -8.36 9.14 5.31
CA ALA A 153 -7.26 8.32 4.77
C ALA A 153 -5.92 9.07 4.82
N ALA A 154 -5.92 10.36 4.43
CA ALA A 154 -4.73 11.21 4.51
C ALA A 154 -4.22 11.38 5.94
N LEU A 155 -5.13 11.63 6.89
CA LEU A 155 -4.78 11.82 8.31
C LEU A 155 -4.30 10.51 8.96
N ILE A 156 -4.93 9.39 8.65
CA ILE A 156 -4.58 8.05 9.13
C ILE A 156 -3.17 7.67 8.64
N HIS A 157 -2.90 7.86 7.34
CA HIS A 157 -1.58 7.57 6.79
C HIS A 157 -0.50 8.46 7.41
N TYR A 158 -0.73 9.77 7.50
CA TYR A 158 0.18 10.71 8.17
C TYR A 158 0.48 10.27 9.60
N GLN A 159 -0.56 9.92 10.37
CA GLN A 159 -0.41 9.53 11.77
C GLN A 159 0.37 8.22 11.91
N SER A 160 0.10 7.23 11.07
CA SER A 160 0.85 5.97 11.02
C SER A 160 2.35 6.20 10.77
N GLU A 161 2.70 7.05 9.80
CA GLU A 161 4.10 7.43 9.51
C GLU A 161 4.73 8.25 10.65
N THR A 162 3.93 8.97 11.42
CA THR A 162 4.41 9.77 12.56
C THR A 162 4.64 8.91 13.79
N ILE A 163 3.76 7.96 14.08
CA ILE A 163 3.91 7.04 15.21
C ILE A 163 5.09 6.08 14.98
N HIS A 164 5.24 5.57 13.77
CA HIS A 164 6.34 4.69 13.36
C HIS A 164 6.54 3.49 14.30
N PRO A 165 5.51 2.61 14.44
CA PRO A 165 5.42 1.67 15.55
C PRO A 165 6.37 0.47 15.49
N PHE A 166 6.99 0.19 14.34
CA PHE A 166 7.90 -0.93 14.15
C PHE A 166 9.37 -0.49 14.06
N LEU A 167 10.29 -1.42 14.19
CA LEU A 167 11.72 -1.15 14.00
C LEU A 167 12.10 -1.05 12.51
N ASP A 168 11.30 -1.65 11.62
CA ASP A 168 11.44 -1.64 10.16
C ASP A 168 10.06 -1.81 9.52
N GLY A 169 9.90 -1.62 8.21
CA GLY A 169 8.68 -1.90 7.47
C GLY A 169 7.52 -0.92 7.68
N ASN A 170 7.71 0.17 8.44
CA ASN A 170 6.64 1.13 8.74
C ASN A 170 6.06 1.78 7.49
N GLY A 171 6.91 2.25 6.57
CA GLY A 171 6.45 2.88 5.32
C GLY A 171 5.63 1.90 4.46
N ARG A 172 6.05 0.65 4.36
CA ARG A 172 5.31 -0.39 3.62
C ARG A 172 3.94 -0.67 4.24
N ILE A 173 3.87 -0.82 5.57
CA ILE A 173 2.59 -1.00 6.30
C ILE A 173 1.73 0.26 6.22
N GLY A 174 2.31 1.45 6.36
CA GLY A 174 1.57 2.71 6.25
C GLY A 174 0.94 2.93 4.87
N ARG A 175 1.64 2.54 3.78
CA ARG A 175 1.08 2.60 2.43
C ARG A 175 0.05 1.50 2.17
N LEU A 176 0.24 0.29 2.70
CA LEU A 176 -0.78 -0.76 2.68
C LEU A 176 -2.06 -0.32 3.40
N LEU A 177 -1.92 0.39 4.51
CA LEU A 177 -3.06 0.93 5.27
C LEU A 177 -3.95 1.85 4.43
N ILE A 178 -3.40 2.60 3.48
CA ILE A 178 -4.20 3.43 2.56
C ILE A 178 -5.19 2.54 1.80
N LEU A 179 -4.69 1.47 1.18
CA LEU A 179 -5.52 0.53 0.42
C LEU A 179 -6.58 -0.13 1.30
N LEU A 180 -6.18 -0.65 2.45
CA LEU A 180 -7.08 -1.32 3.39
C LEU A 180 -8.20 -0.39 3.86
N TYR A 181 -7.86 0.86 4.18
CA TYR A 181 -8.85 1.84 4.63
C TYR A 181 -9.84 2.22 3.52
N LEU A 182 -9.37 2.43 2.30
CA LEU A 182 -10.26 2.72 1.16
C LEU A 182 -11.22 1.55 0.87
N MET A 183 -10.76 0.30 1.01
CA MET A 183 -11.58 -0.90 0.88
C MET A 183 -12.62 -1.01 2.01
N GLU A 184 -12.19 -0.86 3.27
CA GLU A 184 -13.07 -0.95 4.45
C GLU A 184 -14.18 0.10 4.42
N GLN A 185 -13.87 1.33 3.94
CA GLN A 185 -14.85 2.40 3.79
C GLN A 185 -15.75 2.24 2.54
N GLY A 186 -15.59 1.16 1.78
CA GLY A 186 -16.37 0.92 0.56
C GLY A 186 -16.10 1.94 -0.56
N LEU A 187 -15.01 2.68 -0.50
CA LEU A 187 -14.56 3.60 -1.55
C LEU A 187 -13.93 2.85 -2.73
N LEU A 188 -13.46 1.65 -2.47
CA LEU A 188 -12.97 0.67 -3.44
C LEU A 188 -13.65 -0.66 -3.22
N LYS A 189 -14.13 -1.29 -4.27
CA LYS A 189 -14.65 -2.66 -4.25
C LYS A 189 -13.56 -3.69 -4.49
N GLU A 190 -12.57 -3.30 -5.30
CA GLU A 190 -11.42 -4.12 -5.67
C GLU A 190 -10.12 -3.36 -5.42
N PRO A 191 -9.03 -4.03 -5.04
CA PRO A 191 -7.73 -3.40 -4.76
C PRO A 191 -6.99 -3.02 -6.05
N VAL A 192 -7.58 -2.13 -6.85
CA VAL A 192 -7.11 -1.72 -8.18
C VAL A 192 -6.52 -0.30 -8.19
N ILE A 193 -5.95 0.13 -7.08
CA ILE A 193 -5.28 1.43 -6.96
C ILE A 193 -3.86 1.22 -6.41
N TYR A 194 -2.87 1.94 -6.93
CA TYR A 194 -1.51 1.93 -6.39
C TYR A 194 -0.97 3.35 -6.19
N VAL A 195 -1.22 3.85 -5.00
CA VAL A 195 -0.84 5.21 -4.59
C VAL A 195 0.68 5.36 -4.51
N SER A 196 1.39 4.27 -4.21
CA SER A 196 2.86 4.26 -4.06
C SER A 196 3.60 4.71 -5.32
N TYR A 197 3.03 4.57 -6.51
CA TYR A 197 3.64 5.10 -7.73
C TYR A 197 3.75 6.62 -7.71
N PHE A 198 2.66 7.31 -7.36
CA PHE A 198 2.67 8.77 -7.24
C PHE A 198 3.60 9.23 -6.12
N LEU A 199 3.52 8.58 -4.94
CA LEU A 199 4.36 8.90 -3.79
C LEU A 199 5.85 8.73 -4.12
N LYS A 200 6.22 7.67 -4.82
CA LYS A 200 7.59 7.41 -5.25
C LYS A 200 8.07 8.46 -6.25
N LYS A 201 7.25 8.76 -7.26
CA LYS A 201 7.58 9.79 -8.27
C LYS A 201 7.82 11.16 -7.64
N ASN A 202 7.09 11.47 -6.57
CA ASN A 202 7.16 12.73 -5.84
C ASN A 202 7.77 12.54 -4.44
N GLN A 203 8.75 11.64 -4.28
CA GLN A 203 9.22 11.16 -2.97
C GLN A 203 9.78 12.28 -2.08
N VAL A 204 10.51 13.22 -2.66
CA VAL A 204 11.06 14.36 -1.91
C VAL A 204 9.91 15.22 -1.36
N GLU A 205 8.95 15.58 -2.21
CA GLU A 205 7.78 16.36 -1.81
C GLU A 205 6.94 15.63 -0.76
N TYR A 206 6.72 14.32 -0.93
CA TYR A 206 6.01 13.48 0.04
C TYR A 206 6.60 13.61 1.45
N TYR A 207 7.90 13.44 1.60
CA TYR A 207 8.56 13.56 2.90
C TYR A 207 8.59 15.00 3.43
N ASP A 208 8.69 15.99 2.54
CA ASP A 208 8.65 17.42 2.92
C ASP A 208 7.26 17.81 3.42
N ARG A 209 6.18 17.33 2.77
CA ARG A 209 4.80 17.58 3.20
C ARG A 209 4.51 16.99 4.58
N ILE A 210 4.93 15.75 4.84
CA ILE A 210 4.82 15.12 6.17
C ILE A 210 5.62 15.93 7.22
N SER A 211 6.84 16.33 6.87
CA SER A 211 7.71 17.11 7.77
C SER A 211 7.12 18.49 8.07
N GLU A 212 6.48 19.13 7.09
CA GLU A 212 5.84 20.43 7.26
C GLU A 212 4.65 20.36 8.24
N VAL A 213 3.84 19.29 8.17
CA VAL A 213 2.77 19.10 9.18
C VAL A 213 3.36 19.01 10.59
N ARG A 214 4.43 18.25 10.78
CA ARG A 214 5.12 18.09 12.07
C ARG A 214 5.67 19.43 12.60
N ARG A 215 6.14 20.30 11.71
CA ARG A 215 6.76 21.58 12.06
C ARG A 215 5.75 22.70 12.33
N SER A 216 4.69 22.79 11.54
CA SER A 216 3.78 23.95 11.51
C SER A 216 2.33 23.62 11.86
N GLY A 217 1.94 22.34 11.90
CA GLY A 217 0.55 21.92 12.02
C GLY A 217 -0.28 22.16 10.74
N ASN A 218 0.34 22.46 9.61
CA ASN A 218 -0.37 22.70 8.35
C ASN A 218 -0.79 21.38 7.69
N TYR A 219 -1.91 20.83 8.15
CA TYR A 219 -2.51 19.62 7.57
C TYR A 219 -3.11 19.84 6.18
N GLU A 220 -3.55 21.06 5.87
CA GLU A 220 -4.24 21.33 4.60
C GLU A 220 -3.35 21.02 3.38
N GLN A 221 -2.08 21.42 3.42
CA GLN A 221 -1.14 21.15 2.33
C GLN A 221 -0.84 19.66 2.17
N TRP A 222 -0.83 18.91 3.27
CA TRP A 222 -0.69 17.44 3.25
C TRP A 222 -1.91 16.76 2.65
N VAL A 223 -3.11 17.12 3.11
CA VAL A 223 -4.36 16.54 2.61
C VAL A 223 -4.50 16.81 1.12
N LYS A 224 -4.21 18.01 0.63
CA LYS A 224 -4.24 18.33 -0.81
C LYS A 224 -3.31 17.44 -1.62
N PHE A 225 -2.06 17.29 -1.18
CA PHE A 225 -1.08 16.42 -1.83
C PHE A 225 -1.53 14.95 -1.84
N PHE A 226 -2.07 14.46 -0.72
CA PHE A 226 -2.57 13.09 -0.62
C PHE A 226 -3.78 12.85 -1.54
N LEU A 227 -4.71 13.79 -1.60
CA LEU A 227 -5.86 13.69 -2.50
C LEU A 227 -5.45 13.71 -3.97
N GLU A 228 -4.43 14.50 -4.34
CA GLU A 228 -3.83 14.47 -5.68
C GLU A 228 -3.22 13.10 -5.99
N ALA A 229 -2.53 12.49 -5.02
CA ALA A 229 -1.97 11.15 -5.17
C ALA A 229 -3.05 10.10 -5.42
N VAL A 230 -4.15 10.13 -4.66
CA VAL A 230 -5.28 9.20 -4.81
C VAL A 230 -6.01 9.42 -6.15
N ASP A 231 -6.22 10.68 -6.55
CA ASP A 231 -6.88 11.02 -7.83
C ASP A 231 -6.03 10.57 -9.02
N SER A 232 -4.73 10.83 -8.99
CA SER A 232 -3.78 10.37 -10.01
C SER A 232 -3.78 8.84 -10.13
N ALA A 233 -3.73 8.12 -9.01
CA ALA A 233 -3.72 6.66 -9.00
C ALA A 233 -5.06 6.08 -9.50
N ALA A 234 -6.19 6.68 -9.15
CA ALA A 234 -7.51 6.27 -9.63
C ALA A 234 -7.67 6.53 -11.13
N SER A 235 -7.17 7.66 -11.63
CA SER A 235 -7.21 8.00 -13.06
C SER A 235 -6.36 7.05 -13.91
N ASP A 236 -5.15 6.71 -13.44
CA ASP A 236 -4.29 5.73 -14.09
C ASP A 236 -4.94 4.33 -14.15
N ALA A 237 -5.60 3.93 -13.07
CA ALA A 237 -6.33 2.65 -13.03
C ALA A 237 -7.46 2.63 -14.05
N VAL A 238 -8.27 3.68 -14.15
CA VAL A 238 -9.36 3.79 -15.14
C VAL A 238 -8.80 3.70 -16.56
N GLU A 239 -7.75 4.48 -16.88
CA GLU A 239 -7.12 4.46 -18.20
C GLU A 239 -6.57 3.07 -18.57
N SER A 240 -5.94 2.39 -17.59
CA SER A 240 -5.41 1.04 -17.78
C SER A 240 -6.52 0.01 -18.04
N ILE A 241 -7.63 0.09 -17.33
CA ILE A 241 -8.79 -0.78 -17.52
C ILE A 241 -9.39 -0.56 -18.91
N GLU A 242 -9.56 0.69 -19.34
CA GLU A 242 -10.09 1.00 -20.67
C GLU A 242 -9.18 0.48 -21.80
N LYS A 243 -7.86 0.64 -21.66
CA LYS A 243 -6.88 0.11 -22.62
C LYS A 243 -6.96 -1.41 -22.71
N LEU A 244 -7.06 -2.09 -21.56
CA LEU A 244 -7.15 -3.55 -21.50
C LEU A 244 -8.47 -4.04 -22.12
N SER A 245 -9.59 -3.41 -21.84
CA SER A 245 -10.90 -3.76 -22.40
C SER A 245 -10.90 -3.64 -23.92
N LYS A 246 -10.38 -2.54 -24.47
CA LYS A 246 -10.24 -2.34 -25.92
C LYS A 246 -9.32 -3.40 -26.59
N LEU A 247 -8.22 -3.75 -25.92
CA LEU A 247 -7.32 -4.80 -26.39
C LEU A 247 -7.99 -6.18 -26.40
N HIS A 248 -8.76 -6.48 -25.35
CA HIS A 248 -9.53 -7.72 -25.22
C HIS A 248 -10.56 -7.86 -26.34
N GLU A 249 -11.38 -6.81 -26.57
CA GLU A 249 -12.38 -6.78 -27.65
C GLU A 249 -11.73 -7.00 -29.03
N LYS A 250 -10.59 -6.32 -29.29
CA LYS A 250 -9.83 -6.49 -30.52
C LYS A 250 -9.37 -7.94 -30.70
N ASN A 251 -8.85 -8.56 -29.64
CA ASN A 251 -8.35 -9.93 -29.69
C ASN A 251 -9.49 -10.94 -29.90
N ILE A 252 -10.65 -10.75 -29.25
CA ILE A 252 -11.83 -11.58 -29.48
C ILE A 252 -12.30 -11.49 -30.93
N ALA A 253 -12.30 -10.29 -31.52
CA ALA A 253 -12.69 -10.10 -32.91
C ALA A 253 -11.79 -10.83 -33.92
N LEU A 254 -10.53 -11.11 -33.54
CA LEU A 254 -9.56 -11.85 -34.35
C LEU A 254 -9.69 -13.38 -34.21
N LEU A 255 -10.40 -13.88 -33.19
CA LEU A 255 -10.58 -15.31 -32.99
C LEU A 255 -11.55 -15.88 -34.03
N PRO A 256 -11.25 -17.05 -34.64
CA PRO A 256 -12.16 -17.70 -35.58
C PRO A 256 -13.47 -18.04 -34.90
N LYS A 257 -14.60 -17.65 -35.50
CA LYS A 257 -15.93 -18.00 -34.99
C LYS A 257 -16.03 -19.53 -34.84
N PRO A 258 -16.54 -20.05 -33.70
CA PRO A 258 -16.69 -21.48 -33.52
C PRO A 258 -17.60 -22.04 -34.66
N LYS A 259 -17.09 -23.07 -35.34
CA LYS A 259 -17.91 -23.77 -36.35
C LYS A 259 -19.15 -24.30 -35.66
N ARG A 260 -20.34 -23.85 -36.08
CA ARG A 260 -21.62 -24.48 -35.66
C ARG A 260 -21.52 -25.98 -35.96
N LYS A 261 -21.59 -26.85 -34.96
CA LYS A 261 -21.83 -28.28 -35.18
C LYS A 261 -23.13 -28.35 -35.96
N LYS A 262 -23.09 -28.91 -37.18
CA LYS A 262 -24.30 -29.34 -37.86
C LYS A 262 -24.82 -30.55 -37.08
N ASP A 263 -25.94 -30.38 -36.41
CA ASP A 263 -26.67 -31.52 -35.87
C ASP A 263 -27.13 -32.35 -37.07
N ASN A 264 -26.62 -33.59 -37.08
CA ASN A 264 -27.13 -34.66 -37.97
C ASN A 264 -28.23 -35.41 -37.24
#